data_7f1914e5567de38e111669595b0a4555
#
_entry.id   7f1914e5567de38e111669595b0a4555
#
_cell.length_a   1.000
_cell.length_b   1.000
_cell.length_c   1.000
_cell.angle_alpha   90.00
_cell.angle_beta   90.00
_cell.angle_gamma   90.00
#
_symmetry.space_group_name_H-M   'P 1'
#
loop_
_entity.id
_entity.type
_entity.pdbx_description
1 polymer ?
#
loop_
_entity_poly.entity_id
_entity_poly.type
_entity_poly.pdbx_seq_one_letter_code
_entity_poly.pdbx_strand_id
1 'polypeptide(L)'
;RSALKPIQALNLYKDGYIETANLSENQIALSTASHFAEDIHKEIIEKWLTALNIDESKLACGEDWPWQLKDKFNAYDKFKKKRKIFHNCSGKHCAHLALCKDRDLPIENYNSKDHKIQIQLFELIEDIIKFKLKDIGVDGCTLPNPLLPLNKFAYLLASFSDFEKLGELGAVSKKIFNSCVNKPEYTGGKESD
;
A
#
# COMPACT_ATOMS: atom_id res chain seq x y z
N ARG A 1 1.46 -0.46 12.03
CA ARG A 1 0.83 -1.34 11.03
C ARG A 1 0.10 -0.49 9.98
N SER A 2 -1.23 -0.50 9.91
CA SER A 2 -1.96 0.22 8.84
C SER A 2 -1.65 1.71 8.75
N ALA A 3 -1.41 2.39 9.86
CA ALA A 3 -1.05 3.80 9.89
C ALA A 3 0.31 4.12 9.20
N LEU A 4 1.15 3.12 8.92
CA LEU A 4 2.40 3.31 8.18
C LEU A 4 2.18 3.34 6.64
N LYS A 5 1.02 2.94 6.15
CA LYS A 5 0.77 2.79 4.71
C LYS A 5 0.96 4.08 3.89
N PRO A 6 0.61 5.28 4.37
CA PRO A 6 0.94 6.52 3.66
C PRO A 6 2.44 6.71 3.44
N ILE A 7 3.26 6.34 4.43
CA ILE A 7 4.73 6.39 4.32
C ILE A 7 5.26 5.31 3.36
N GLN A 8 4.66 4.12 3.38
CA GLN A 8 4.98 3.09 2.40
C GLN A 8 4.66 3.58 0.98
N ALA A 9 3.49 4.20 0.78
CA ALA A 9 3.11 4.80 -0.51
C ALA A 9 4.06 5.93 -0.91
N LEU A 10 4.51 6.77 0.02
CA LEU A 10 5.49 7.82 -0.25
C LEU A 10 6.79 7.24 -0.84
N ASN A 11 7.30 6.14 -0.26
CA ASN A 11 8.46 5.45 -0.80
C ASN A 11 8.21 4.82 -2.18
N LEU A 12 7.00 4.28 -2.41
CA LEU A 12 6.64 3.68 -3.68
C LEU A 12 6.50 4.71 -4.80
N TYR A 13 6.04 5.92 -4.47
CA TYR A 13 5.65 6.94 -5.44
C TYR A 13 6.64 8.09 -5.59
N LYS A 14 7.72 8.10 -4.80
CA LYS A 14 8.83 9.04 -5.02
C LYS A 14 9.42 8.83 -6.43
N ASP A 15 10.23 9.77 -6.86
CA ASP A 15 10.91 9.73 -8.15
C ASP A 15 9.97 9.80 -9.37
N GLY A 16 8.78 10.43 -9.21
CA GLY A 16 7.84 10.70 -10.30
C GLY A 16 7.02 9.50 -10.79
N TYR A 17 6.99 8.39 -10.03
CA TYR A 17 6.31 7.17 -10.47
C TYR A 17 4.80 7.34 -10.70
N ILE A 18 4.13 8.21 -9.95
CA ILE A 18 2.70 8.48 -10.16
C ILE A 18 2.43 8.97 -11.58
N GLU A 19 3.26 9.88 -12.06
CA GLU A 19 3.14 10.53 -13.38
C GLU A 19 3.56 9.56 -14.49
N THR A 20 4.69 8.90 -14.35
CA THR A 20 5.21 7.97 -15.37
C THR A 20 4.33 6.77 -15.58
N ALA A 21 3.74 6.23 -14.50
CA ALA A 21 2.80 5.12 -14.55
C ALA A 21 1.34 5.56 -14.76
N ASN A 22 1.07 6.87 -14.84
CA ASN A 22 -0.26 7.46 -14.99
C ASN A 22 -1.27 6.89 -13.97
N LEU A 23 -0.86 6.84 -12.69
CA LEU A 23 -1.70 6.27 -11.64
C LEU A 23 -2.90 7.17 -11.35
N SER A 24 -4.09 6.57 -11.32
CA SER A 24 -5.32 7.24 -10.91
C SER A 24 -5.35 7.50 -9.39
N GLU A 25 -6.11 8.51 -8.95
CA GLU A 25 -6.35 8.76 -7.53
C GLU A 25 -6.91 7.52 -6.80
N ASN A 26 -7.74 6.73 -7.47
CA ASN A 26 -8.29 5.49 -6.91
C ASN A 26 -7.18 4.47 -6.59
N GLN A 27 -6.21 4.29 -7.48
CA GLN A 27 -5.07 3.39 -7.25
C GLN A 27 -4.19 3.91 -6.12
N ILE A 28 -3.94 5.22 -6.07
CA ILE A 28 -3.13 5.85 -5.03
C ILE A 28 -3.83 5.68 -3.66
N ALA A 29 -5.10 6.01 -3.54
CA ALA A 29 -5.87 5.82 -2.31
C ALA A 29 -5.89 4.36 -1.87
N LEU A 30 -6.18 3.44 -2.80
CA LEU A 30 -6.23 2.00 -2.54
C LEU A 30 -4.88 1.43 -2.06
N SER A 31 -3.75 1.99 -2.51
CA SER A 31 -2.42 1.55 -2.06
C SER A 31 -2.14 1.86 -0.59
N THR A 32 -2.84 2.82 0.00
CA THR A 32 -2.76 3.17 1.43
C THR A 32 -3.84 2.50 2.27
N ALA A 33 -4.74 1.77 1.64
CA ALA A 33 -5.98 1.28 2.22
C ALA A 33 -5.82 0.10 3.19
N SER A 34 -6.81 -0.03 4.06
CA SER A 34 -7.24 -1.28 4.66
C SER A 34 -8.67 -1.55 4.17
N HIS A 35 -8.82 -1.79 2.88
CA HIS A 35 -10.10 -1.85 2.20
C HIS A 35 -10.93 -3.09 2.57
N PHE A 36 -12.25 -3.00 2.35
CA PHE A 36 -13.20 -4.06 2.71
C PHE A 36 -13.41 -5.11 1.61
N ALA A 37 -12.68 -5.02 0.51
CA ALA A 37 -12.82 -5.88 -0.67
C ALA A 37 -14.23 -5.83 -1.30
N GLU A 38 -14.86 -4.66 -1.29
CA GLU A 38 -16.05 -4.39 -2.09
C GLU A 38 -15.72 -4.45 -3.60
N ASP A 39 -16.74 -4.47 -4.46
CA ASP A 39 -16.54 -4.58 -5.91
C ASP A 39 -15.62 -3.51 -6.48
N ILE A 40 -15.72 -2.25 -6.01
CA ILE A 40 -14.85 -1.15 -6.43
C ILE A 40 -13.36 -1.43 -6.18
N HIS A 41 -13.03 -2.07 -5.06
CA HIS A 41 -11.66 -2.42 -4.71
C HIS A 41 -11.14 -3.57 -5.58
N LYS A 42 -11.96 -4.64 -5.72
CA LYS A 42 -11.61 -5.82 -6.51
C LYS A 42 -11.37 -5.46 -7.97
N GLU A 43 -12.25 -4.67 -8.56
CA GLU A 43 -12.12 -4.24 -9.96
C GLU A 43 -10.82 -3.49 -10.23
N ILE A 44 -10.43 -2.57 -9.35
CA ILE A 44 -9.16 -1.83 -9.51
C ILE A 44 -7.97 -2.78 -9.39
N ILE A 45 -7.98 -3.67 -8.41
CA ILE A 45 -6.88 -4.63 -8.20
C ILE A 45 -6.74 -5.57 -9.40
N GLU A 46 -7.84 -6.14 -9.89
CA GLU A 46 -7.85 -7.04 -11.04
C GLU A 46 -7.35 -6.30 -12.31
N LYS A 47 -7.86 -5.09 -12.58
CA LYS A 47 -7.39 -4.26 -13.70
C LYS A 47 -5.91 -3.93 -13.58
N TRP A 48 -5.45 -3.61 -12.38
CA TRP A 48 -4.04 -3.25 -12.15
C TRP A 48 -3.12 -4.45 -12.36
N LEU A 49 -3.44 -5.61 -11.81
CA LEU A 49 -2.69 -6.85 -12.03
C LEU A 49 -2.67 -7.26 -13.51
N THR A 50 -3.82 -7.13 -14.21
CA THR A 50 -3.91 -7.40 -15.64
C THR A 50 -3.02 -6.47 -16.46
N ALA A 51 -3.04 -5.16 -16.18
CA ALA A 51 -2.19 -4.17 -16.86
C ALA A 51 -0.69 -4.43 -16.62
N LEU A 52 -0.35 -4.97 -15.45
CA LEU A 52 1.02 -5.37 -15.13
C LEU A 52 1.41 -6.73 -15.73
N ASN A 53 0.47 -7.49 -16.28
CA ASN A 53 0.66 -8.89 -16.66
C ASN A 53 1.22 -9.73 -15.49
N ILE A 54 0.62 -9.59 -14.32
CA ILE A 54 1.01 -10.28 -13.08
C ILE A 54 -0.19 -11.09 -12.58
N ASP A 55 0.03 -12.38 -12.30
CA ASP A 55 -0.98 -13.25 -11.72
C ASP A 55 -1.23 -12.93 -10.23
N GLU A 56 -2.47 -13.07 -9.78
CA GLU A 56 -2.88 -12.84 -8.38
C GLU A 56 -2.04 -13.63 -7.37
N SER A 57 -1.55 -14.81 -7.73
CA SER A 57 -0.71 -15.64 -6.87
C SER A 57 0.58 -14.95 -6.41
N LYS A 58 1.05 -13.94 -7.16
CA LYS A 58 2.25 -13.14 -6.84
C LYS A 58 2.02 -12.13 -5.73
N LEU A 59 0.77 -11.84 -5.35
CA LEU A 59 0.49 -11.06 -4.14
C LEU A 59 1.01 -11.83 -2.91
N ALA A 60 1.92 -11.24 -2.16
CA ALA A 60 2.49 -11.88 -0.96
C ALA A 60 1.52 -11.90 0.24
N CYS A 61 0.45 -11.08 0.21
CA CYS A 61 -0.59 -11.17 1.23
C CYS A 61 -1.35 -12.50 1.14
N GLY A 62 -1.90 -12.90 2.28
CA GLY A 62 -2.71 -14.10 2.38
C GLY A 62 -4.03 -14.03 1.60
N GLU A 63 -4.69 -15.15 1.48
CA GLU A 63 -6.06 -15.23 0.97
C GLU A 63 -7.05 -14.84 2.07
N ASP A 64 -8.13 -14.11 1.70
CA ASP A 64 -9.17 -13.71 2.61
C ASP A 64 -10.56 -13.74 1.94
N TRP A 65 -11.58 -13.41 2.72
CA TRP A 65 -12.92 -13.09 2.25
C TRP A 65 -13.14 -11.57 2.33
N PRO A 66 -14.05 -11.00 1.51
CA PRO A 66 -14.54 -9.64 1.74
C PRO A 66 -15.01 -9.43 3.18
N TRP A 67 -14.82 -8.20 3.68
CA TRP A 67 -15.14 -7.88 5.08
C TRP A 67 -16.64 -7.87 5.34
N GLN A 68 -17.43 -7.24 4.47
CA GLN A 68 -18.88 -7.14 4.61
C GLN A 68 -19.56 -8.49 4.37
N LEU A 69 -20.55 -8.83 5.19
CA LEU A 69 -21.26 -10.13 5.09
C LEU A 69 -21.88 -10.36 3.71
N LYS A 70 -22.53 -9.34 3.14
CA LYS A 70 -23.13 -9.41 1.81
C LYS A 70 -22.10 -9.77 0.74
N ASP A 71 -20.97 -9.06 0.72
CA ASP A 71 -19.90 -9.30 -0.25
C ASP A 71 -19.23 -10.65 -0.05
N LYS A 72 -19.11 -11.08 1.21
CA LYS A 72 -18.58 -12.39 1.57
C LYS A 72 -19.48 -13.52 1.04
N PHE A 73 -20.81 -13.40 1.19
CA PHE A 73 -21.75 -14.38 0.63
C PHE A 73 -21.70 -14.41 -0.89
N ASN A 74 -21.67 -13.25 -1.53
CA ASN A 74 -21.54 -13.14 -2.99
C ASN A 74 -20.23 -13.77 -3.49
N ALA A 75 -19.12 -13.48 -2.81
CA ALA A 75 -17.82 -14.03 -3.15
C ALA A 75 -17.78 -15.55 -2.93
N TYR A 76 -18.37 -16.04 -1.83
CA TYR A 76 -18.48 -17.46 -1.57
C TYR A 76 -19.29 -18.17 -2.66
N ASP A 77 -20.44 -17.60 -3.03
CA ASP A 77 -21.31 -18.20 -4.06
C ASP A 77 -20.60 -18.26 -5.42
N LYS A 78 -19.92 -17.18 -5.79
CA LYS A 78 -19.24 -17.05 -7.08
C LYS A 78 -17.94 -17.87 -7.18
N PHE A 79 -17.10 -17.83 -6.16
CA PHE A 79 -15.74 -18.34 -6.23
C PHE A 79 -15.51 -19.62 -5.42
N LYS A 80 -16.33 -19.89 -4.43
CA LYS A 80 -16.26 -21.04 -3.50
C LYS A 80 -14.93 -21.13 -2.75
N LYS A 81 -14.07 -20.09 -2.81
CA LYS A 81 -12.74 -20.04 -2.18
C LYS A 81 -12.37 -18.63 -1.81
N LYS A 82 -11.47 -18.47 -0.84
CA LYS A 82 -10.76 -17.24 -0.56
C LYS A 82 -9.87 -16.84 -1.72
N ARG A 83 -9.60 -15.55 -1.86
CA ARG A 83 -8.68 -15.01 -2.88
C ARG A 83 -7.77 -13.95 -2.27
N LYS A 84 -6.59 -13.80 -2.82
CA LYS A 84 -5.62 -12.79 -2.36
C LYS A 84 -6.08 -11.36 -2.61
N ILE A 85 -6.85 -11.12 -3.69
CA ILE A 85 -7.42 -9.81 -3.98
C ILE A 85 -8.44 -9.35 -2.94
N PHE A 86 -9.01 -10.26 -2.14
CA PHE A 86 -9.92 -9.92 -1.04
C PHE A 86 -9.20 -9.51 0.24
N HIS A 87 -7.89 -9.75 0.32
CA HIS A 87 -7.12 -9.30 1.48
C HIS A 87 -7.11 -7.78 1.55
N ASN A 88 -7.38 -7.22 2.72
CA ASN A 88 -7.49 -5.77 2.95
C ASN A 88 -6.23 -4.94 2.60
N CYS A 89 -5.10 -5.58 2.35
CA CYS A 89 -3.85 -4.95 1.94
C CYS A 89 -3.49 -5.21 0.46
N SER A 90 -4.33 -5.89 -0.32
CA SER A 90 -3.98 -6.29 -1.69
C SER A 90 -3.68 -5.11 -2.61
N GLY A 91 -4.34 -3.95 -2.44
CA GLY A 91 -4.00 -2.71 -3.16
C GLY A 91 -2.57 -2.24 -2.90
N LYS A 92 -2.13 -2.27 -1.64
CA LYS A 92 -0.74 -1.96 -1.27
C LYS A 92 0.25 -2.94 -1.92
N HIS A 93 -0.07 -4.22 -1.95
CA HIS A 93 0.75 -5.24 -2.59
C HIS A 93 0.82 -5.06 -4.12
N CYS A 94 -0.29 -4.66 -4.77
CA CYS A 94 -0.27 -4.28 -6.18
C CYS A 94 0.70 -3.13 -6.45
N ALA A 95 0.70 -2.10 -5.59
CA ALA A 95 1.63 -0.97 -5.73
C ALA A 95 3.10 -1.40 -5.60
N HIS A 96 3.42 -2.33 -4.69
CA HIS A 96 4.78 -2.89 -4.58
C HIS A 96 5.17 -3.66 -5.84
N LEU A 97 4.30 -4.54 -6.35
CA LEU A 97 4.55 -5.29 -7.58
C LEU A 97 4.71 -4.36 -8.80
N ALA A 98 3.88 -3.33 -8.87
CA ALA A 98 3.93 -2.33 -9.93
C ALA A 98 5.29 -1.61 -9.94
N LEU A 99 5.76 -1.17 -8.78
CA LEU A 99 7.06 -0.50 -8.68
C LEU A 99 8.23 -1.48 -8.92
N CYS A 100 8.14 -2.72 -8.46
CA CYS A 100 9.16 -3.72 -8.78
C CYS A 100 9.30 -3.88 -10.29
N LYS A 101 8.18 -3.97 -11.01
CA LYS A 101 8.18 -4.09 -12.47
C LYS A 101 8.74 -2.84 -13.16
N ASP A 102 8.35 -1.65 -12.72
CA ASP A 102 8.82 -0.39 -13.28
C ASP A 102 10.34 -0.21 -13.14
N ARG A 103 10.90 -0.64 -12.02
CA ARG A 103 12.33 -0.49 -11.70
C ARG A 103 13.17 -1.72 -12.05
N ASP A 104 12.61 -2.66 -12.78
CA ASP A 104 13.27 -3.93 -13.13
C ASP A 104 13.83 -4.66 -11.89
N LEU A 105 13.04 -4.67 -10.80
CA LEU A 105 13.36 -5.39 -9.57
C LEU A 105 12.64 -6.74 -9.54
N PRO A 106 13.21 -7.75 -8.89
CA PRO A 106 12.51 -9.03 -8.69
C PRO A 106 11.15 -8.83 -8.04
N ILE A 107 10.11 -9.47 -8.59
CA ILE A 107 8.79 -9.49 -7.95
C ILE A 107 8.68 -10.58 -6.88
N GLU A 108 9.60 -11.51 -6.89
CA GLU A 108 9.75 -12.53 -5.86
C GLU A 108 10.31 -11.91 -4.59
N ASN A 109 9.75 -12.30 -3.44
CA ASN A 109 10.22 -11.87 -2.13
C ASN A 109 10.26 -10.34 -1.91
N TYR A 110 9.44 -9.56 -2.65
CA TYR A 110 9.35 -8.10 -2.42
C TYR A 110 8.91 -7.76 -1.00
N ASN A 111 8.37 -8.74 -0.28
CA ASN A 111 8.01 -8.66 1.14
C ASN A 111 9.16 -9.08 2.08
N SER A 112 10.34 -9.39 1.58
CA SER A 112 11.52 -9.61 2.43
C SER A 112 12.09 -8.27 2.91
N LYS A 113 12.52 -8.19 4.17
CA LYS A 113 13.21 -7.01 4.70
C LYS A 113 14.50 -6.65 3.94
N ASP A 114 15.10 -7.63 3.28
CA ASP A 114 16.34 -7.49 2.52
C ASP A 114 16.09 -7.14 1.03
N HIS A 115 14.83 -7.06 0.60
CA HIS A 115 14.49 -6.62 -0.75
C HIS A 115 14.72 -5.11 -0.91
N LYS A 116 15.27 -4.69 -2.04
CA LYS A 116 15.66 -3.29 -2.32
C LYS A 116 14.55 -2.28 -2.02
N ILE A 117 13.29 -2.63 -2.36
CA ILE A 117 12.14 -1.72 -2.13
C ILE A 117 11.86 -1.51 -0.63
N GLN A 118 12.14 -2.50 0.21
CA GLN A 118 11.96 -2.39 1.66
C GLN A 118 13.15 -1.69 2.32
N ILE A 119 14.36 -1.95 1.86
CA ILE A 119 15.56 -1.23 2.30
C ILE A 119 15.38 0.27 2.04
N GLN A 120 14.94 0.66 0.84
CA GLN A 120 14.65 2.06 0.50
C GLN A 120 13.57 2.69 1.40
N LEU A 121 12.56 1.92 1.81
CA LEU A 121 11.56 2.39 2.77
C LEU A 121 12.18 2.64 4.15
N PHE A 122 13.05 1.76 4.63
CA PHE A 122 13.69 1.91 5.92
C PHE A 122 14.64 3.11 5.93
N GLU A 123 15.43 3.27 4.89
CA GLU A 123 16.31 4.44 4.70
C GLU A 123 15.49 5.75 4.68
N LEU A 124 14.38 5.80 3.94
CA LEU A 124 13.49 6.95 3.92
C LEU A 124 12.94 7.29 5.31
N ILE A 125 12.50 6.28 6.07
CA ILE A 125 12.00 6.49 7.44
C ILE A 125 13.11 7.01 8.33
N GLU A 126 14.28 6.38 8.32
CA GLU A 126 15.45 6.82 9.11
C GLU A 126 15.85 8.27 8.81
N ASP A 127 15.81 8.63 7.53
CA ASP A 127 16.13 9.99 7.09
C ASP A 127 15.12 11.03 7.57
N ILE A 128 13.82 10.71 7.55
CA ILE A 128 12.79 11.63 8.03
C ILE A 128 12.90 11.81 9.54
N ILE A 129 12.98 10.70 10.29
CA ILE A 129 12.91 10.76 11.77
C ILE A 129 14.24 10.95 12.47
N LYS A 130 15.35 10.92 11.72
CA LYS A 130 16.74 10.97 12.24
C LYS A 130 16.94 9.98 13.40
N PHE A 131 16.58 8.73 13.13
CA PHE A 131 16.67 7.64 14.10
C PHE A 131 16.92 6.32 13.38
N LYS A 132 17.93 5.56 13.81
CA LYS A 132 18.27 4.26 13.23
C LYS A 132 17.28 3.19 13.67
N LEU A 133 16.74 2.47 12.70
CA LEU A 133 15.86 1.33 12.93
C LEU A 133 16.69 0.15 13.48
N LYS A 134 16.27 -0.40 14.60
CA LYS A 134 16.95 -1.54 15.24
C LYS A 134 16.26 -2.86 14.94
N ASP A 135 14.94 -2.84 14.99
CA ASP A 135 14.12 -4.05 14.90
C ASP A 135 13.07 -3.91 13.82
N ILE A 136 12.88 -4.96 13.05
CA ILE A 136 11.90 -5.08 12.00
C ILE A 136 10.99 -6.27 12.32
N GLY A 137 9.71 -6.00 12.54
CA GLY A 137 8.68 -7.02 12.65
C GLY A 137 8.08 -7.38 11.30
N VAL A 138 7.15 -8.32 11.29
CA VAL A 138 6.39 -8.70 10.09
C VAL A 138 4.90 -8.43 10.33
N ASP A 139 4.25 -7.80 9.37
CA ASP A 139 2.82 -7.52 9.42
C ASP A 139 2.00 -8.78 9.06
N GLY A 140 0.71 -8.76 9.41
CA GLY A 140 -0.23 -9.83 9.04
C GLY A 140 -0.38 -10.01 7.52
N CYS A 141 -0.04 -9.00 6.71
CA CYS A 141 0.04 -9.11 5.26
C CYS A 141 1.42 -9.52 4.74
N THR A 142 2.33 -9.94 5.60
CA THR A 142 3.70 -10.38 5.34
C THR A 142 4.73 -9.29 5.05
N LEU A 143 4.34 -8.02 4.89
CA LEU A 143 5.32 -6.94 4.70
C LEU A 143 6.09 -6.64 6.00
N PRO A 144 7.37 -6.30 5.89
CA PRO A 144 8.16 -5.91 7.05
C PRO A 144 7.72 -4.52 7.56
N ASN A 145 7.67 -4.38 8.87
CA ASN A 145 7.34 -3.14 9.55
C ASN A 145 8.41 -2.78 10.58
N PRO A 146 8.95 -1.56 10.56
CA PRO A 146 9.89 -1.12 11.58
C PRO A 146 9.18 -0.97 12.93
N LEU A 147 9.88 -1.35 14.01
CA LEU A 147 9.48 -1.03 15.37
C LEU A 147 10.02 0.35 15.72
N LEU A 148 9.12 1.26 16.04
CA LEU A 148 9.44 2.66 16.31
C LEU A 148 8.95 3.08 17.70
N PRO A 149 9.72 3.91 18.43
CA PRO A 149 9.19 4.64 19.56
C PRO A 149 7.99 5.48 19.13
N LEU A 150 6.95 5.57 19.97
CA LEU A 150 5.70 6.25 19.62
C LEU A 150 5.91 7.72 19.21
N ASN A 151 6.81 8.43 19.89
CA ASN A 151 7.15 9.81 19.54
C ASN A 151 7.80 9.94 18.16
N LYS A 152 8.64 8.97 17.75
CA LYS A 152 9.25 8.93 16.41
C LYS A 152 8.21 8.61 15.35
N PHE A 153 7.29 7.71 15.64
CA PHE A 153 6.17 7.41 14.75
C PHE A 153 5.23 8.62 14.58
N ALA A 154 4.88 9.31 15.67
CA ALA A 154 4.09 10.53 15.61
C ALA A 154 4.79 11.63 14.80
N TYR A 155 6.10 11.81 14.98
CA TYR A 155 6.89 12.74 14.19
C TYR A 155 6.92 12.39 12.70
N LEU A 156 7.03 11.10 12.36
CA LEU A 156 6.99 10.61 10.98
C LEU A 156 5.65 10.96 10.30
N LEU A 157 4.53 10.74 10.99
CA LEU A 157 3.21 11.07 10.46
C LEU A 157 2.98 12.59 10.35
N ALA A 158 3.45 13.36 11.34
CA ALA A 158 3.41 14.82 11.28
C ALA A 158 4.25 15.36 10.11
N SER A 159 5.43 14.77 9.87
CA SER A 159 6.26 15.13 8.72
C SER A 159 5.59 14.81 7.39
N PHE A 160 4.85 13.71 7.29
CA PHE A 160 4.08 13.36 6.09
C PHE A 160 3.05 14.43 5.72
N SER A 161 2.43 15.10 6.70
CA SER A 161 1.45 16.18 6.47
C SER A 161 2.07 17.57 6.29
N ASP A 162 3.35 17.72 6.55
CA ASP A 162 4.11 18.96 6.35
C ASP A 162 4.80 18.95 4.97
N PHE A 163 4.03 19.27 3.94
CA PHE A 163 4.46 19.15 2.55
C PHE A 163 5.66 20.05 2.20
N GLU A 164 5.79 21.20 2.85
CA GLU A 164 6.93 22.09 2.62
C GLU A 164 8.22 21.53 3.23
N LYS A 165 8.13 20.98 4.42
CA LYS A 165 9.26 20.37 5.12
C LYS A 165 9.81 19.11 4.44
N LEU A 166 8.98 18.38 3.73
CA LEU A 166 9.40 17.18 2.99
C LEU A 166 10.18 17.50 1.70
N GLY A 167 10.28 18.77 1.30
CA GLY A 167 11.00 19.16 0.08
C GLY A 167 10.43 18.46 -1.16
N GLU A 168 11.28 17.75 -1.90
CA GLU A 168 10.89 17.04 -3.13
C GLU A 168 9.80 15.99 -2.91
N LEU A 169 9.75 15.38 -1.73
CA LEU A 169 8.72 14.42 -1.37
C LEU A 169 7.38 15.07 -1.02
N GLY A 170 7.35 16.38 -0.80
CA GLY A 170 6.14 17.09 -0.40
C GLY A 170 5.04 17.06 -1.43
N ALA A 171 5.38 17.19 -2.71
CA ALA A 171 4.41 17.09 -3.80
C ALA A 171 3.76 15.70 -3.86
N VAL A 172 4.56 14.64 -3.70
CA VAL A 172 4.09 13.24 -3.67
C VAL A 172 3.22 13.01 -2.43
N SER A 173 3.66 13.46 -1.26
CA SER A 173 2.89 13.36 -0.02
C SER A 173 1.53 14.04 -0.13
N LYS A 174 1.49 15.27 -0.67
CA LYS A 174 0.26 16.01 -0.92
C LYS A 174 -0.67 15.28 -1.88
N LYS A 175 -0.13 14.68 -2.94
CA LYS A 175 -0.91 13.90 -3.90
C LYS A 175 -1.52 12.66 -3.28
N ILE A 176 -0.75 11.92 -2.46
CA ILE A 176 -1.26 10.77 -1.69
C ILE A 176 -2.37 11.23 -0.74
N PHE A 177 -2.14 12.27 0.03
CA PHE A 177 -3.12 12.83 0.96
C PHE A 177 -4.41 13.23 0.25
N ASN A 178 -4.33 14.01 -0.82
CA ASN A 178 -5.48 14.44 -1.60
C ASN A 178 -6.24 13.25 -2.21
N SER A 179 -5.55 12.24 -2.72
CA SER A 179 -6.19 11.04 -3.25
C SER A 179 -7.00 10.29 -2.18
N CYS A 180 -6.50 10.22 -0.94
CA CYS A 180 -7.24 9.61 0.16
C CYS A 180 -8.47 10.44 0.57
N VAL A 181 -8.36 11.77 0.57
CA VAL A 181 -9.47 12.69 0.90
C VAL A 181 -10.53 12.70 -0.19
N ASN A 182 -10.12 12.70 -1.47
CA ASN A 182 -11.02 12.75 -2.62
C ASN A 182 -11.68 11.39 -2.90
N LYS A 183 -11.09 10.30 -2.42
CA LYS A 183 -11.51 8.92 -2.69
C LYS A 183 -11.59 8.08 -1.40
N PRO A 184 -12.33 8.54 -0.37
CA PRO A 184 -12.37 7.85 0.92
C PRO A 184 -12.93 6.43 0.81
N GLU A 185 -13.85 6.18 -0.14
CA GLU A 185 -14.41 4.86 -0.40
C GLU A 185 -13.36 3.81 -0.79
N TYR A 186 -12.21 4.25 -1.35
CA TYR A 186 -11.11 3.36 -1.69
C TYR A 186 -10.14 3.10 -0.54
N THR A 187 -10.18 3.89 0.53
CA THR A 187 -9.33 3.67 1.71
C THR A 187 -9.94 2.70 2.72
N GLY A 188 -11.25 2.61 2.79
CA GLY A 188 -12.02 1.70 3.63
C GLY A 188 -13.07 0.96 2.81
N GLY A 189 -14.22 1.57 2.65
CA GLY A 189 -15.37 1.10 1.88
C GLY A 189 -16.46 2.16 1.86
N LYS A 190 -17.50 1.96 1.07
CA LYS A 190 -18.63 2.91 0.93
C LYS A 190 -19.45 3.06 2.20
N GLU A 191 -19.45 2.03 3.04
CA GLU A 191 -20.20 1.98 4.30
C GLU A 191 -19.26 2.05 5.52
N SER A 192 -18.04 2.58 5.34
CA SER A 192 -17.16 2.85 6.48
C SER A 192 -17.56 4.19 7.10
N ASP A 193 -17.97 4.15 8.36
CA ASP A 193 -18.21 5.34 9.18
C ASP A 193 -16.91 6.15 9.40
#